data_29818150fb78710dc9c6ead66cc8fd7b
#
_entry.id   29818150fb78710dc9c6ead66cc8fd7b
#
_cell.length_a   1.000
_cell.length_b   1.000
_cell.length_c   1.000
_cell.angle_alpha   90.00
_cell.angle_beta   90.00
_cell.angle_gamma   90.00
#
_symmetry.space_group_name_H-M   'P 1'
#
loop_
_entity.id
_entity.type
_entity.pdbx_description
1 polymer ?
#
loop_
_entity_poly.entity_id
_entity_poly.type
_entity_poly.pdbx_seq_one_letter_code
_entity_poly.pdbx_strand_id
1 'polypeptide(L)'
;MKRTQLLLFTCLMLLSWPQRAMAELQTAVFAGGCFWCMEHDLEHLPGVRDAVSGYSGGQLERPTYRQVSSETTGHQEAVQVRFDPDQISYAELLRSYWRNVDPLDGGGQFCDRGDSYRPVIFTADDAQAQAAEASAAAAARELGQPRSALKVELRQAARFWPAEGYHQNYAENNSVKYN
;
A
#
# COMPACT_ATOMS: atom_id res chain seq x y z
N MET A 1 -34.20 11.47 -73.93
CA MET A 1 -33.91 10.42 -72.91
C MET A 1 -32.84 10.96 -72.00
N LYS A 2 -33.25 11.47 -70.82
CA LYS A 2 -32.34 11.99 -69.77
C LYS A 2 -32.20 10.92 -68.71
N ARG A 3 -30.98 10.36 -68.54
CA ARG A 3 -30.65 9.40 -67.48
C ARG A 3 -30.29 10.19 -66.17
N THR A 4 -31.12 10.08 -65.15
CA THR A 4 -30.87 10.63 -63.82
C THR A 4 -29.99 9.61 -63.05
N GLN A 5 -28.74 9.98 -62.74
CA GLN A 5 -27.87 9.18 -61.87
C GLN A 5 -28.25 9.52 -60.41
N LEU A 6 -28.64 8.50 -59.67
CA LEU A 6 -28.94 8.57 -58.21
C LEU A 6 -27.62 8.26 -57.48
N LEU A 7 -27.00 9.27 -56.85
CA LEU A 7 -25.83 9.11 -55.97
C LEU A 7 -26.32 8.66 -54.59
N LEU A 8 -26.07 7.40 -54.24
CA LEU A 8 -26.22 6.90 -52.87
C LEU A 8 -25.02 7.40 -52.05
N PHE A 9 -25.31 8.34 -51.13
CA PHE A 9 -24.38 8.74 -50.07
C PHE A 9 -24.48 7.73 -48.92
N THR A 10 -23.55 6.78 -48.81
CA THR A 10 -23.42 5.88 -47.67
C THR A 10 -22.72 6.65 -46.54
N CYS A 11 -23.50 7.08 -45.54
CA CYS A 11 -22.98 7.72 -44.34
C CYS A 11 -22.38 6.63 -43.41
N LEU A 12 -21.05 6.51 -43.42
CA LEU A 12 -20.32 5.60 -42.51
C LEU A 12 -20.28 6.26 -41.14
N MET A 13 -21.21 5.89 -40.24
CA MET A 13 -21.11 6.27 -38.83
C MET A 13 -19.95 5.51 -38.21
N LEU A 14 -18.84 6.20 -37.97
CA LEU A 14 -17.73 5.71 -37.16
C LEU A 14 -18.22 5.71 -35.69
N LEU A 15 -18.61 4.56 -35.20
CA LEU A 15 -18.84 4.33 -33.76
C LEU A 15 -17.47 4.42 -33.06
N SER A 16 -17.14 5.62 -32.57
CA SER A 16 -16.03 5.81 -31.63
C SER A 16 -16.44 5.22 -30.29
N TRP A 17 -15.98 4.00 -30.00
CA TRP A 17 -16.03 3.48 -28.65
C TRP A 17 -15.12 4.34 -27.75
N PRO A 18 -15.62 4.84 -26.62
CA PRO A 18 -14.76 5.54 -25.68
C PRO A 18 -13.68 4.54 -25.21
N GLN A 19 -12.43 4.78 -25.57
CA GLN A 19 -11.30 4.08 -25.02
C GLN A 19 -11.18 4.52 -23.56
N ARG A 20 -11.57 3.63 -22.63
CA ARG A 20 -11.40 3.86 -21.18
C ARG A 20 -9.90 3.92 -20.94
N ALA A 21 -9.37 5.11 -20.65
CA ALA A 21 -8.00 5.25 -20.20
C ALA A 21 -7.86 4.40 -18.95
N MET A 22 -6.86 3.52 -18.89
CA MET A 22 -6.52 2.81 -17.65
C MET A 22 -6.12 3.85 -16.61
N ALA A 23 -6.65 3.71 -15.39
CA ALA A 23 -6.26 4.58 -14.31
C ALA A 23 -4.74 4.44 -14.04
N GLU A 24 -4.11 5.56 -13.72
CA GLU A 24 -2.70 5.56 -13.29
C GLU A 24 -2.59 4.81 -11.96
N LEU A 25 -1.59 3.93 -11.86
CA LEU A 25 -1.34 3.20 -10.62
C LEU A 25 -1.00 4.17 -9.50
N GLN A 26 -1.62 3.96 -8.36
CA GLN A 26 -1.32 4.70 -7.13
C GLN A 26 -0.36 3.93 -6.23
N THR A 27 0.23 4.64 -5.28
CA THR A 27 1.20 4.07 -4.34
C THR A 27 0.74 4.34 -2.90
N ALA A 28 0.88 3.33 -2.04
CA ALA A 28 0.71 3.42 -0.60
C ALA A 28 1.94 2.83 0.10
N VAL A 29 2.27 3.32 1.32
CA VAL A 29 3.38 2.78 2.11
C VAL A 29 2.91 2.54 3.53
N PHE A 30 3.11 1.30 4.01
CA PHE A 30 2.69 0.84 5.31
C PHE A 30 3.86 0.20 6.07
N ALA A 31 3.89 0.36 7.38
CA ALA A 31 4.80 -0.33 8.29
C ALA A 31 4.01 -0.91 9.46
N GLY A 32 4.41 -2.06 9.97
CA GLY A 32 3.71 -2.72 11.08
C GLY A 32 4.17 -4.16 11.26
N GLY A 33 5.30 -4.36 11.93
CA GLY A 33 5.92 -5.66 12.13
C GLY A 33 6.79 -6.10 10.97
N CYS A 34 6.97 -7.40 10.83
CA CYS A 34 7.78 -8.00 9.79
C CYS A 34 7.25 -7.68 8.38
N PHE A 35 8.05 -7.04 7.57
CA PHE A 35 7.65 -6.67 6.20
C PHE A 35 7.43 -7.89 5.29
N TRP A 36 7.99 -9.07 5.58
CA TRP A 36 7.72 -10.29 4.81
C TRP A 36 6.25 -10.73 4.91
N CYS A 37 5.67 -10.64 6.12
CA CYS A 37 4.26 -10.96 6.34
C CYS A 37 3.37 -9.91 5.69
N MET A 38 3.67 -8.63 5.89
CA MET A 38 2.88 -7.54 5.34
C MET A 38 2.95 -7.49 3.80
N GLU A 39 4.11 -7.74 3.19
CA GLU A 39 4.26 -7.86 1.74
C GLU A 39 3.34 -8.94 1.20
N HIS A 40 3.43 -10.16 1.76
CA HIS A 40 2.60 -11.29 1.36
C HIS A 40 1.10 -10.98 1.44
N ASP A 41 0.64 -10.43 2.56
CA ASP A 41 -0.77 -10.15 2.79
C ASP A 41 -1.33 -9.06 1.87
N LEU A 42 -0.52 -8.04 1.57
CA LEU A 42 -0.93 -6.93 0.70
C LEU A 42 -0.83 -7.28 -0.78
N GLU A 43 0.18 -8.06 -1.19
CA GLU A 43 0.38 -8.43 -2.59
C GLU A 43 -0.77 -9.29 -3.13
N HIS A 44 -1.39 -10.12 -2.28
CA HIS A 44 -2.48 -11.00 -2.68
C HIS A 44 -3.85 -10.32 -2.77
N LEU A 45 -3.94 -9.02 -2.48
CA LEU A 45 -5.20 -8.28 -2.62
C LEU A 45 -5.54 -8.04 -4.09
N PRO A 46 -6.76 -8.37 -4.55
CA PRO A 46 -7.19 -8.08 -5.90
C PRO A 46 -7.07 -6.59 -6.22
N GLY A 47 -6.36 -6.23 -7.28
CA GLY A 47 -6.11 -4.85 -7.66
C GLY A 47 -4.74 -4.32 -7.24
N VAL A 48 -4.02 -5.00 -6.36
CA VAL A 48 -2.60 -4.74 -6.12
C VAL A 48 -1.79 -5.28 -7.29
N ARG A 49 -0.83 -4.50 -7.78
CA ARG A 49 0.03 -4.84 -8.92
C ARG A 49 1.39 -5.34 -8.49
N ASP A 50 1.92 -4.78 -7.44
CA ASP A 50 3.11 -5.26 -6.74
C ASP A 50 3.15 -4.72 -5.30
N ALA A 51 3.85 -5.42 -4.44
CA ALA A 51 4.25 -4.99 -3.12
C ALA A 51 5.76 -5.19 -2.98
N VAL A 52 6.45 -4.24 -2.37
CA VAL A 52 7.91 -4.24 -2.26
C VAL A 52 8.29 -4.01 -0.80
N SER A 53 8.98 -4.96 -0.20
CA SER A 53 9.59 -4.82 1.12
C SER A 53 10.72 -3.79 1.10
N GLY A 54 10.80 -2.94 2.12
CA GLY A 54 11.79 -1.88 2.20
C GLY A 54 11.80 -1.15 3.52
N TYR A 55 12.32 0.07 3.48
CA TYR A 55 12.55 0.89 4.67
C TYR A 55 12.03 2.31 4.43
N SER A 56 11.36 2.89 5.42
CA SER A 56 10.88 4.28 5.36
C SER A 56 10.85 4.93 6.74
N GLY A 57 10.79 6.26 6.77
CA GLY A 57 10.60 7.05 8.00
C GLY A 57 11.87 7.49 8.70
N GLY A 58 13.01 6.88 8.43
CA GLY A 58 14.32 7.27 8.95
C GLY A 58 15.06 8.27 8.05
N GLN A 59 16.26 8.66 8.48
CA GLN A 59 17.06 9.68 7.77
C GLN A 59 18.28 9.10 7.04
N LEU A 60 18.69 7.87 7.34
CA LEU A 60 19.82 7.24 6.69
C LEU A 60 19.48 6.95 5.22
N GLU A 61 20.28 7.46 4.30
CA GLU A 61 20.13 7.15 2.88
C GLU A 61 20.64 5.75 2.55
N ARG A 62 19.87 5.03 1.73
CA ARG A 62 20.18 3.66 1.28
C ARG A 62 20.55 2.74 2.45
N PRO A 63 19.68 2.64 3.46
CA PRO A 63 19.97 1.79 4.60
C PRO A 63 20.03 0.32 4.16
N THR A 64 20.83 -0.46 4.87
CA THR A 64 20.84 -1.92 4.75
C THR A 64 20.00 -2.53 5.86
N TYR A 65 19.52 -3.76 5.66
CA TYR A 65 18.80 -4.52 6.68
C TYR A 65 19.52 -4.52 8.04
N ARG A 66 20.84 -4.78 8.02
CA ARG A 66 21.66 -4.79 9.24
C ARG A 66 21.63 -3.45 9.98
N GLN A 67 21.60 -2.34 9.26
CA GLN A 67 21.55 -1.01 9.87
C GLN A 67 20.18 -0.73 10.46
N VAL A 68 19.09 -1.08 9.75
CA VAL A 68 17.72 -0.89 10.25
C VAL A 68 17.47 -1.76 11.48
N SER A 69 17.80 -3.04 11.41
CA SER A 69 17.64 -3.99 12.53
C SER A 69 18.53 -3.69 13.74
N SER A 70 19.51 -2.79 13.61
CA SER A 70 20.26 -2.26 14.76
C SER A 70 19.54 -1.15 15.53
N GLU A 71 18.33 -0.76 15.11
CA GLU A 71 17.45 0.22 15.76
C GLU A 71 18.03 1.66 15.84
N THR A 72 19.03 1.98 15.00
CA THR A 72 19.75 3.27 15.05
C THR A 72 19.43 4.22 13.91
N THR A 73 18.67 3.78 12.90
CA THR A 73 18.42 4.54 11.67
C THR A 73 17.13 5.36 11.71
N GLY A 74 16.21 5.03 12.60
CA GLY A 74 14.86 5.58 12.65
C GLY A 74 13.94 5.08 11.53
N HIS A 75 14.42 4.18 10.65
CA HIS A 75 13.57 3.54 9.65
C HIS A 75 12.72 2.44 10.27
N GLN A 76 11.50 2.30 9.74
CA GLN A 76 10.67 1.12 9.92
C GLN A 76 10.86 0.16 8.75
N GLU A 77 10.72 -1.14 9.03
CA GLU A 77 10.39 -2.11 7.99
C GLU A 77 9.04 -1.73 7.41
N ALA A 78 8.99 -1.51 6.12
CA ALA A 78 7.81 -0.99 5.43
C ALA A 78 7.58 -1.74 4.12
N VAL A 79 6.34 -1.70 3.65
CA VAL A 79 5.95 -2.22 2.35
C VAL A 79 5.38 -1.09 1.51
N GLN A 80 5.93 -0.93 0.31
CA GLN A 80 5.37 -0.06 -0.72
C GLN A 80 4.47 -0.89 -1.64
N VAL A 81 3.20 -0.48 -1.72
CA VAL A 81 2.16 -1.13 -2.52
C VAL A 81 1.83 -0.26 -3.73
N ARG A 82 1.90 -0.82 -4.94
CA ARG A 82 1.35 -0.20 -6.15
C ARG A 82 0.03 -0.87 -6.50
N PHE A 83 -1.01 -0.08 -6.66
CA PHE A 83 -2.36 -0.59 -6.85
C PHE A 83 -3.12 0.17 -7.94
N ASP A 84 -4.09 -0.52 -8.53
CA ASP A 84 -5.01 0.00 -9.53
C ASP A 84 -6.26 0.56 -8.83
N PRO A 85 -6.45 1.88 -8.78
CA PRO A 85 -7.55 2.50 -8.05
C PRO A 85 -8.94 2.18 -8.64
N ASP A 86 -9.01 1.67 -9.88
CA ASP A 86 -10.25 1.16 -10.47
C ASP A 86 -10.64 -0.22 -9.93
N GLN A 87 -9.72 -0.96 -9.29
CA GLN A 87 -9.93 -2.32 -8.77
C GLN A 87 -9.92 -2.39 -7.25
N ILE A 88 -9.06 -1.62 -6.59
CA ILE A 88 -8.97 -1.54 -5.13
C ILE A 88 -8.73 -0.09 -4.72
N SER A 89 -9.51 0.41 -3.79
CA SER A 89 -9.34 1.76 -3.25
C SER A 89 -8.28 1.80 -2.14
N TYR A 90 -7.69 2.97 -1.90
CA TYR A 90 -6.82 3.19 -0.74
C TYR A 90 -7.50 2.87 0.59
N ALA A 91 -8.82 3.13 0.70
CA ALA A 91 -9.61 2.78 1.88
C ALA A 91 -9.71 1.26 2.10
N GLU A 92 -9.69 0.45 1.04
CA GLU A 92 -9.65 -1.01 1.13
C GLU A 92 -8.28 -1.51 1.56
N LEU A 93 -7.21 -0.92 1.07
CA LEU A 93 -5.85 -1.19 1.56
C LEU A 93 -5.73 -0.88 3.05
N LEU A 94 -6.26 0.26 3.51
CA LEU A 94 -6.29 0.62 4.93
C LEU A 94 -7.08 -0.40 5.76
N ARG A 95 -8.22 -0.90 5.27
CA ARG A 95 -8.97 -1.97 5.97
C ARG A 95 -8.17 -3.25 6.10
N SER A 96 -7.41 -3.63 5.08
CA SER A 96 -6.50 -4.78 5.14
C SER A 96 -5.39 -4.53 6.16
N TYR A 97 -4.76 -3.36 6.11
CA TYR A 97 -3.73 -2.95 7.06
C TYR A 97 -4.19 -3.11 8.53
N TRP A 98 -5.36 -2.56 8.89
CA TRP A 98 -5.89 -2.63 10.25
C TRP A 98 -6.18 -4.04 10.76
N ARG A 99 -6.32 -5.03 9.88
CA ARG A 99 -6.49 -6.44 10.23
C ARG A 99 -5.17 -7.18 10.43
N ASN A 100 -4.10 -6.61 9.92
CA ASN A 100 -2.76 -7.20 9.94
C ASN A 100 -1.84 -6.59 11.02
N VAL A 101 -2.34 -5.65 11.81
CA VAL A 101 -1.58 -5.05 12.91
C VAL A 101 -2.37 -5.09 14.22
N ASP A 102 -1.66 -5.11 15.35
CA ASP A 102 -2.24 -4.75 16.63
C ASP A 102 -2.14 -3.22 16.82
N PRO A 103 -3.26 -2.50 16.67
CA PRO A 103 -3.22 -1.05 16.71
C PRO A 103 -3.01 -0.46 18.10
N LEU A 104 -3.02 -1.28 19.15
CA LEU A 104 -2.78 -0.86 20.54
C LEU A 104 -1.32 -1.10 20.97
N ASP A 105 -0.51 -1.80 20.15
CA ASP A 105 0.89 -2.06 20.42
C ASP A 105 1.81 -1.08 19.66
N GLY A 106 2.47 -0.20 20.40
CA GLY A 106 3.41 0.79 19.85
C GLY A 106 4.88 0.42 20.00
N GLY A 107 5.21 -0.75 20.53
CA GLY A 107 6.59 -1.18 20.76
C GLY A 107 7.08 -2.26 19.80
N GLY A 108 6.38 -2.45 18.72
CA GLY A 108 6.59 -3.50 17.70
C GLY A 108 5.27 -4.14 17.33
N GLN A 109 5.32 -5.33 16.71
CA GLN A 109 4.12 -6.08 16.36
C GLN A 109 4.34 -7.57 16.61
N PHE A 110 3.39 -8.22 17.28
CA PHE A 110 3.42 -9.66 17.60
C PHE A 110 4.76 -10.09 18.26
N CYS A 111 5.51 -10.95 17.57
CA CYS A 111 6.80 -11.45 18.05
C CYS A 111 7.98 -10.50 17.75
N ASP A 112 7.79 -9.53 16.86
CA ASP A 112 8.83 -8.62 16.42
C ASP A 112 8.80 -7.33 17.26
N ARG A 113 9.88 -7.07 17.97
CA ARG A 113 9.97 -5.98 18.95
C ARG A 113 11.07 -5.01 18.56
N GLY A 114 10.80 -3.71 18.69
CA GLY A 114 11.74 -2.64 18.39
C GLY A 114 11.13 -1.54 17.54
N ASP A 115 11.86 -0.44 17.40
CA ASP A 115 11.39 0.73 16.66
C ASP A 115 11.20 0.46 15.18
N SER A 116 11.98 -0.45 14.59
CA SER A 116 11.86 -0.85 13.19
C SER A 116 10.54 -1.58 12.88
N TYR A 117 9.86 -2.13 13.88
CA TYR A 117 8.61 -2.88 13.75
C TYR A 117 7.36 -2.10 14.18
N ARG A 118 7.50 -0.81 14.51
CA ARG A 118 6.36 0.02 14.93
C ARG A 118 5.37 0.22 13.80
N PRO A 119 4.04 0.23 14.10
CA PRO A 119 3.02 0.42 13.08
C PRO A 119 2.92 1.89 12.66
N VAL A 120 3.07 2.13 11.35
CA VAL A 120 3.01 3.46 10.73
C VAL A 120 2.28 3.38 9.39
N ILE A 121 1.38 4.32 9.15
CA ILE A 121 0.82 4.61 7.83
C ILE A 121 1.50 5.86 7.30
N PHE A 122 2.24 5.74 6.18
CA PHE A 122 2.86 6.86 5.50
C PHE A 122 1.91 7.42 4.44
N THR A 123 1.58 8.70 4.51
CA THR A 123 0.62 9.35 3.62
C THR A 123 1.32 10.25 2.61
N ALA A 124 1.10 10.02 1.33
CA ALA A 124 1.78 10.75 0.25
C ALA A 124 1.20 12.15 0.02
N ASP A 125 -0.08 12.34 0.34
CA ASP A 125 -0.81 13.58 0.12
C ASP A 125 -1.94 13.76 1.15
N ASP A 126 -2.63 14.90 1.05
CA ASP A 126 -3.74 15.26 1.96
C ASP A 126 -4.93 14.31 1.83
N ALA A 127 -5.18 13.74 0.65
CA ALA A 127 -6.29 12.80 0.45
C ALA A 127 -6.00 11.47 1.17
N GLN A 128 -4.77 10.96 1.06
CA GLN A 128 -4.33 9.80 1.84
C GLN A 128 -4.34 10.10 3.35
N ALA A 129 -3.90 11.27 3.77
CA ALA A 129 -3.89 11.66 5.18
C ALA A 129 -5.30 11.69 5.78
N GLN A 130 -6.27 12.27 5.07
CA GLN A 130 -7.68 12.31 5.47
C GLN A 130 -8.29 10.90 5.53
N ALA A 131 -8.03 10.07 4.52
CA ALA A 131 -8.51 8.70 4.48
C ALA A 131 -7.90 7.85 5.61
N ALA A 132 -6.60 8.01 5.89
CA ALA A 132 -5.91 7.32 6.98
C ALA A 132 -6.50 7.71 8.34
N GLU A 133 -6.72 9.00 8.61
CA GLU A 133 -7.32 9.44 9.87
C GLU A 133 -8.77 8.96 10.02
N ALA A 134 -9.57 9.01 8.95
CA ALA A 134 -10.92 8.48 8.95
C ALA A 134 -10.95 6.97 9.25
N SER A 135 -10.00 6.21 8.67
CA SER A 135 -9.87 4.77 8.89
C SER A 135 -9.41 4.47 10.33
N ALA A 136 -8.48 5.25 10.88
CA ALA A 136 -8.03 5.12 12.26
C ALA A 136 -9.17 5.39 13.26
N ALA A 137 -10.00 6.42 12.99
CA ALA A 137 -11.18 6.68 13.79
C ALA A 137 -12.22 5.55 13.70
N ALA A 138 -12.33 4.89 12.54
CA ALA A 138 -13.19 3.72 12.37
C ALA A 138 -12.65 2.50 13.14
N ALA A 139 -11.36 2.20 13.03
CA ALA A 139 -10.71 1.13 13.77
C ALA A 139 -10.85 1.32 15.29
N ALA A 140 -10.65 2.53 15.80
CA ALA A 140 -10.83 2.84 17.21
C ALA A 140 -12.27 2.55 17.68
N ARG A 141 -13.29 2.94 16.90
CA ARG A 141 -14.71 2.63 17.23
C ARG A 141 -14.99 1.13 17.21
N GLU A 142 -14.46 0.40 16.24
CA GLU A 142 -14.62 -1.06 16.15
C GLU A 142 -14.02 -1.77 17.37
N LEU A 143 -12.88 -1.28 17.87
CA LEU A 143 -12.22 -1.79 19.07
C LEU A 143 -12.85 -1.28 20.39
N GLY A 144 -13.83 -0.38 20.32
CA GLY A 144 -14.39 0.24 21.54
C GLY A 144 -13.38 1.10 22.29
N GLN A 145 -12.37 1.63 21.61
CA GLN A 145 -11.29 2.44 22.17
C GLN A 145 -11.36 3.90 21.69
N PRO A 146 -10.87 4.87 22.50
CA PRO A 146 -10.68 6.21 22.01
C PRO A 146 -9.57 6.24 20.92
N ARG A 147 -9.68 7.15 19.93
CA ARG A 147 -8.65 7.31 18.87
C ARG A 147 -7.24 7.49 19.43
N SER A 148 -7.12 8.17 20.58
CA SER A 148 -5.84 8.41 21.27
C SER A 148 -5.19 7.15 21.87
N ALA A 149 -5.92 6.04 22.00
CA ALA A 149 -5.36 4.78 22.47
C ALA A 149 -4.58 4.05 21.36
N LEU A 150 -4.91 4.32 20.08
CA LEU A 150 -4.20 3.69 18.97
C LEU A 150 -2.76 4.17 18.90
N LYS A 151 -1.86 3.23 18.69
CA LYS A 151 -0.41 3.43 18.60
C LYS A 151 0.10 3.50 17.16
N VAL A 152 -0.77 3.24 16.18
CA VAL A 152 -0.46 3.43 14.76
C VAL A 152 -0.24 4.91 14.50
N GLU A 153 0.96 5.26 14.06
CA GLU A 153 1.31 6.62 13.70
C GLU A 153 0.87 6.93 12.25
N LEU A 154 0.36 8.14 12.05
CA LEU A 154 0.16 8.69 10.70
C LEU A 154 1.27 9.68 10.44
N ARG A 155 2.11 9.41 9.44
CA ARG A 155 3.24 10.27 9.08
C ARG A 155 3.16 10.68 7.62
N GLN A 156 3.61 11.87 7.31
CA GLN A 156 3.86 12.24 5.92
C GLN A 156 4.89 11.29 5.32
N ALA A 157 4.67 10.87 4.07
CA ALA A 157 5.55 9.95 3.37
C ALA A 157 6.97 10.52 3.30
N ALA A 158 7.91 9.71 3.74
CA ALA A 158 9.34 9.91 3.55
C ALA A 158 9.81 9.09 2.34
N ARG A 159 11.07 9.25 1.97
CA ARG A 159 11.65 8.44 0.90
C ARG A 159 11.59 6.96 1.28
N PHE A 160 11.07 6.16 0.37
CA PHE A 160 11.09 4.69 0.48
C PHE A 160 12.39 4.15 -0.13
N TRP A 161 13.00 3.21 0.56
CA TRP A 161 14.21 2.51 0.14
C TRP A 161 13.90 1.02 0.02
N PRO A 162 13.87 0.44 -1.19
CA PRO A 162 13.67 -1.00 -1.34
C PRO A 162 14.73 -1.78 -0.55
N ALA A 163 14.30 -2.82 0.14
CA ALA A 163 15.19 -3.76 0.80
C ALA A 163 15.94 -4.62 -0.23
N GLU A 164 16.97 -5.30 0.24
CA GLU A 164 17.79 -6.20 -0.56
C GLU A 164 16.94 -7.31 -1.21
N GLY A 165 17.35 -7.76 -2.39
CA GLY A 165 16.54 -8.69 -3.21
C GLY A 165 16.16 -10.00 -2.52
N TYR A 166 16.93 -10.46 -1.54
CA TYR A 166 16.62 -11.68 -0.78
C TYR A 166 15.45 -11.50 0.20
N HIS A 167 15.00 -10.27 0.45
CA HIS A 167 13.82 -9.99 1.26
C HIS A 167 12.51 -9.99 0.44
N GLN A 168 12.59 -9.81 -0.87
CA GLN A 168 11.40 -9.72 -1.72
C GLN A 168 10.74 -11.10 -1.88
N ASN A 169 9.42 -11.16 -1.77
CA ASN A 169 8.63 -12.40 -1.85
C ASN A 169 9.14 -13.49 -0.87
N TYR A 170 9.65 -13.06 0.29
CA TYR A 170 10.32 -13.99 1.21
C TYR A 170 9.36 -15.05 1.76
N ALA A 171 8.14 -14.70 2.10
CA ALA A 171 7.15 -15.63 2.62
C ALA A 171 6.78 -16.72 1.59
N GLU A 172 6.60 -16.35 0.33
CA GLU A 172 6.32 -17.29 -0.76
C GLU A 172 7.51 -18.23 -1.02
N ASN A 173 8.72 -17.66 -1.12
CA ASN A 173 9.94 -18.41 -1.37
C ASN A 173 10.32 -19.34 -0.20
N ASN A 174 9.75 -19.13 0.98
CA ASN A 174 10.01 -19.89 2.21
C ASN A 174 8.73 -20.48 2.83
N SER A 175 7.77 -20.87 2.02
CA SER A 175 6.42 -21.32 2.42
C SER A 175 6.39 -22.37 3.53
N VAL A 176 7.43 -23.24 3.65
CA VAL A 176 7.55 -24.24 4.72
C VAL A 176 7.65 -23.61 6.12
N LYS A 177 8.07 -22.36 6.22
CA LYS A 177 8.16 -21.63 7.50
C LYS A 177 6.89 -20.84 7.84
N TYR A 178 6.02 -20.60 6.85
CA TYR A 178 4.85 -19.73 6.96
C TYR A 178 3.51 -20.48 6.85
N ASN A 179 3.54 -21.82 6.67
CA ASN A 179 2.34 -22.72 6.68
C ASN A 179 2.21 -23.50 7.97
#